data_38aea7ff77c2727a15daca2a3f139352
#
_entry.id   38aea7ff77c2727a15daca2a3f139352
#
_cell.length_a   1.000
_cell.length_b   1.000
_cell.length_c   1.000
_cell.angle_alpha   90.00
_cell.angle_beta   90.00
_cell.angle_gamma   90.00
#
_symmetry.space_group_name_H-M   'P 1'
#
loop_
_entity.id
_entity.type
_entity.pdbx_description
1 polymer ?
#
loop_
_entity_poly.entity_id
_entity_poly.type
_entity_poly.pdbx_seq_one_letter_code
_entity_poly.pdbx_strand_id
1 'polypeptide(L)'
;MEKHPDADKLKVCRVDVGKEVLQIVTAATNVKTGDKIPLALNGATLAGGTVIKNGKLRGVASNGMMCGGEELGICEDQYAGASVDGVLILEQNAEVGRDIKEIVGLDECVIDVAVTFNRPDCNSVVGIAREAAVALGRKFTPPETDFDTVEEISTRQYVNVDVRDAELCPAYFMQAAEVQIEPSPLWMRRRLHAAGLRGINNIVDVTNYVLLEVGQPMHAFDYKEISDKTIVVRRARKGETIIPLNEKEYGLDENILVIADKSRPVGLAGVTVSYTHLTLPTNSLV
;
A
#
# COMPACT_ATOMS: atom_id res chain seq x y z
N MET A 1 19.17 -28.25 -5.84
CA MET A 1 20.26 -27.24 -5.89
C MET A 1 21.55 -27.93 -5.57
N GLU A 2 22.57 -27.70 -6.38
CA GLU A 2 23.89 -28.35 -6.27
C GLU A 2 24.99 -27.27 -6.32
N LYS A 3 26.17 -27.56 -5.78
CA LYS A 3 27.33 -26.65 -5.95
C LYS A 3 27.84 -26.71 -7.38
N HIS A 4 28.30 -25.57 -7.91
CA HIS A 4 28.94 -25.53 -9.21
C HIS A 4 30.30 -26.27 -9.16
N PRO A 5 30.64 -27.12 -10.16
CA PRO A 5 31.85 -27.90 -10.13
C PRO A 5 33.14 -27.06 -10.11
N ASP A 6 33.16 -25.92 -10.78
CA ASP A 6 34.38 -25.11 -10.97
C ASP A 6 34.27 -23.70 -10.37
N ALA A 7 33.28 -23.44 -9.47
CA ALA A 7 33.10 -22.10 -8.89
C ALA A 7 32.37 -22.12 -7.53
N ASP A 8 33.10 -21.86 -6.46
CA ASP A 8 32.61 -21.94 -5.07
C ASP A 8 31.40 -21.01 -4.77
N LYS A 9 31.28 -19.91 -5.48
CA LYS A 9 30.20 -18.92 -5.29
C LYS A 9 28.96 -19.18 -6.14
N LEU A 10 29.01 -20.14 -7.06
CA LEU A 10 27.90 -20.47 -7.95
C LEU A 10 27.14 -21.71 -7.48
N LYS A 11 25.86 -21.72 -7.73
CA LYS A 11 24.95 -22.85 -7.51
C LYS A 11 24.30 -23.23 -8.83
N VAL A 12 24.13 -24.51 -9.07
CA VAL A 12 23.36 -25.07 -10.19
C VAL A 12 21.99 -25.47 -9.65
N CYS A 13 20.94 -24.85 -10.20
CA CYS A 13 19.57 -25.03 -9.76
C CYS A 13 18.73 -25.66 -10.86
N ARG A 14 17.79 -26.53 -10.48
CA ARG A 14 16.69 -26.96 -11.35
C ARG A 14 15.45 -26.19 -10.98
N VAL A 15 14.91 -25.46 -11.94
CA VAL A 15 13.76 -24.57 -11.77
C VAL A 15 12.62 -25.08 -12.63
N ASP A 16 11.52 -25.38 -11.97
CA ASP A 16 10.26 -25.75 -12.63
C ASP A 16 9.56 -24.49 -13.13
N VAL A 17 9.27 -24.44 -14.43
CA VAL A 17 8.55 -23.34 -15.09
C VAL A 17 7.14 -23.75 -15.53
N GLY A 18 6.61 -24.85 -14.98
CA GLY A 18 5.28 -25.38 -15.23
C GLY A 18 5.21 -26.30 -16.45
N LYS A 19 5.92 -26.00 -17.52
CA LYS A 19 5.96 -26.82 -18.74
C LYS A 19 7.18 -27.75 -18.80
N GLU A 20 8.25 -27.35 -18.17
CA GLU A 20 9.53 -28.03 -18.18
C GLU A 20 10.36 -27.63 -16.96
N VAL A 21 11.46 -28.35 -16.73
CA VAL A 21 12.45 -28.04 -15.68
C VAL A 21 13.72 -27.52 -16.33
N LEU A 22 14.10 -26.28 -16.05
CA LEU A 22 15.28 -25.65 -16.60
C LEU A 22 16.47 -25.69 -15.63
N GLN A 23 17.68 -25.84 -16.19
CA GLN A 23 18.91 -25.67 -15.44
C GLN A 23 19.33 -24.20 -15.44
N ILE A 24 19.51 -23.64 -14.27
CA ILE A 24 19.88 -22.24 -14.04
C ILE A 24 21.11 -22.20 -13.13
N VAL A 25 22.09 -21.39 -13.48
CA VAL A 25 23.26 -21.13 -12.65
C VAL A 25 23.08 -19.74 -12.01
N THR A 26 23.24 -19.65 -10.70
CA THR A 26 23.09 -18.40 -9.95
C THR A 26 24.18 -18.22 -8.90
N ALA A 27 24.53 -16.96 -8.64
CA ALA A 27 25.38 -16.55 -7.51
C ALA A 27 24.57 -16.16 -6.27
N ALA A 28 23.24 -16.11 -6.36
CA ALA A 28 22.38 -15.68 -5.27
C ALA A 28 22.53 -16.58 -4.03
N THR A 29 22.67 -15.95 -2.88
CA THR A 29 22.85 -16.63 -1.59
C THR A 29 21.54 -16.87 -0.87
N ASN A 30 20.53 -16.03 -1.14
CA ASN A 30 19.25 -15.98 -0.46
C ASN A 30 18.22 -17.00 -0.95
N VAL A 31 18.47 -17.71 -2.06
CA VAL A 31 17.55 -18.72 -2.62
C VAL A 31 17.78 -20.11 -2.03
N LYS A 32 16.69 -20.83 -1.73
CA LYS A 32 16.65 -22.19 -1.17
C LYS A 32 15.80 -23.11 -2.04
N THR A 33 15.97 -24.42 -1.85
CA THR A 33 15.09 -25.41 -2.50
C THR A 33 13.67 -25.28 -1.97
N GLY A 34 12.70 -25.20 -2.88
CA GLY A 34 11.27 -24.99 -2.56
C GLY A 34 10.82 -23.54 -2.66
N ASP A 35 11.74 -22.58 -2.78
CA ASP A 35 11.37 -21.19 -3.00
C ASP A 35 10.76 -21.02 -4.39
N LYS A 36 9.75 -20.13 -4.48
CA LYS A 36 9.20 -19.64 -5.73
C LYS A 36 9.88 -18.32 -6.09
N ILE A 37 10.35 -18.23 -7.31
CA ILE A 37 11.20 -17.12 -7.77
C ILE A 37 10.80 -16.66 -9.17
N PRO A 38 11.01 -15.39 -9.53
CA PRO A 38 10.90 -14.95 -10.92
C PRO A 38 12.06 -15.47 -11.75
N LEU A 39 11.75 -15.96 -12.94
CA LEU A 39 12.75 -16.45 -13.89
C LEU A 39 12.58 -15.75 -15.25
N ALA A 40 13.60 -15.04 -15.68
CA ALA A 40 13.68 -14.52 -17.04
C ALA A 40 14.16 -15.62 -17.99
N LEU A 41 13.33 -15.98 -18.95
CA LEU A 41 13.62 -16.97 -19.99
C LEU A 41 14.44 -16.37 -21.13
N ASN A 42 14.94 -17.21 -22.02
CA ASN A 42 15.62 -16.78 -23.23
C ASN A 42 14.72 -15.82 -24.08
N GLY A 43 15.23 -14.65 -24.39
CA GLY A 43 14.52 -13.60 -25.12
C GLY A 43 13.76 -12.61 -24.22
N ALA A 44 13.66 -12.85 -22.91
CA ALA A 44 13.05 -11.89 -21.99
C ALA A 44 13.89 -10.62 -21.91
N THR A 45 13.23 -9.47 -21.86
CA THR A 45 13.86 -8.15 -21.67
C THR A 45 13.58 -7.68 -20.25
N LEU A 46 14.63 -7.42 -19.49
CA LEU A 46 14.57 -6.90 -18.14
C LEU A 46 14.24 -5.40 -18.13
N ALA A 47 13.85 -4.84 -16.98
CA ALA A 47 13.51 -3.42 -16.84
C ALA A 47 14.64 -2.47 -17.31
N GLY A 48 15.90 -2.85 -17.09
CA GLY A 48 17.07 -2.11 -17.60
C GLY A 48 17.37 -2.30 -19.11
N GLY A 49 16.49 -2.94 -19.88
CA GLY A 49 16.67 -3.18 -21.32
C GLY A 49 17.56 -4.36 -21.68
N THR A 50 18.13 -5.07 -20.70
CA THR A 50 18.97 -6.24 -20.95
C THR A 50 18.15 -7.42 -21.43
N VAL A 51 18.54 -8.01 -22.55
CA VAL A 51 17.90 -9.21 -23.13
C VAL A 51 18.60 -10.46 -22.63
N ILE A 52 17.86 -11.35 -22.00
CA ILE A 52 18.38 -12.61 -21.45
C ILE A 52 18.56 -13.62 -22.60
N LYS A 53 19.71 -14.29 -22.60
CA LYS A 53 20.06 -15.34 -23.56
C LYS A 53 20.52 -16.59 -22.84
N ASN A 54 20.21 -17.75 -23.40
CA ASN A 54 20.81 -18.98 -22.97
C ASN A 54 22.32 -18.90 -23.10
N GLY A 55 23.04 -19.36 -22.09
CA GLY A 55 24.49 -19.25 -22.05
C GLY A 55 25.15 -20.31 -21.18
N LYS A 56 26.45 -20.12 -20.97
CA LYS A 56 27.22 -20.93 -20.04
C LYS A 56 27.93 -20.05 -19.02
N LEU A 57 27.79 -20.37 -17.76
CA LEU A 57 28.55 -19.75 -16.68
C LEU A 57 29.62 -20.72 -16.19
N ARG A 58 30.89 -20.36 -16.36
CA ARG A 58 32.04 -21.24 -16.03
C ARG A 58 31.88 -22.66 -16.60
N GLY A 59 31.44 -22.79 -17.87
CA GLY A 59 31.29 -24.07 -18.56
C GLY A 59 29.93 -24.77 -18.34
N VAL A 60 29.16 -24.42 -17.34
CA VAL A 60 27.86 -25.03 -17.05
C VAL A 60 26.74 -24.22 -17.72
N ALA A 61 25.83 -24.91 -18.40
CA ALA A 61 24.72 -24.28 -19.12
C ALA A 61 23.72 -23.64 -18.14
N SER A 62 23.25 -22.40 -18.48
CA SER A 62 22.17 -21.70 -17.80
C SER A 62 21.14 -21.24 -18.84
N ASN A 63 19.90 -21.73 -18.71
CA ASN A 63 18.81 -21.51 -19.68
C ASN A 63 17.85 -20.43 -19.20
N GLY A 64 18.37 -19.32 -18.66
CA GLY A 64 17.65 -18.20 -18.12
C GLY A 64 18.38 -17.56 -16.94
N MET A 65 17.73 -16.61 -16.29
CA MET A 65 18.26 -15.87 -15.15
C MET A 65 17.19 -15.71 -14.07
N MET A 66 17.52 -16.02 -12.82
CA MET A 66 16.70 -15.68 -11.65
C MET A 66 16.77 -14.16 -11.43
N CYS A 67 15.64 -13.52 -11.19
CA CYS A 67 15.56 -12.08 -11.09
C CYS A 67 15.28 -11.62 -9.65
N GLY A 68 15.89 -10.49 -9.29
CA GLY A 68 15.53 -9.68 -8.14
C GLY A 68 14.56 -8.57 -8.50
N GLY A 69 14.25 -7.70 -7.53
CA GLY A 69 13.34 -6.58 -7.77
C GLY A 69 13.89 -5.55 -8.76
N GLU A 70 15.20 -5.31 -8.75
CA GLU A 70 15.86 -4.38 -9.66
C GLU A 70 15.71 -4.83 -11.13
N GLU A 71 15.93 -6.11 -11.41
CA GLU A 71 15.78 -6.66 -12.76
C GLU A 71 14.34 -6.61 -13.26
N LEU A 72 13.37 -6.70 -12.35
CA LEU A 72 11.95 -6.57 -12.66
C LEU A 72 11.48 -5.11 -12.72
N GLY A 73 12.28 -4.17 -12.22
CA GLY A 73 11.92 -2.75 -12.13
C GLY A 73 10.86 -2.46 -11.07
N ILE A 74 10.83 -3.26 -10.00
CA ILE A 74 9.90 -3.11 -8.88
C ILE A 74 10.62 -2.75 -7.59
N CYS A 75 9.92 -2.08 -6.69
CA CYS A 75 10.43 -1.67 -5.39
C CYS A 75 9.69 -2.37 -4.24
N GLU A 76 10.20 -2.19 -3.01
CA GLU A 76 9.65 -2.79 -1.79
C GLU A 76 8.17 -2.45 -1.57
N ASP A 77 7.76 -1.24 -1.98
CA ASP A 77 6.37 -0.78 -1.82
C ASP A 77 5.40 -1.55 -2.72
N GLN A 78 5.88 -2.06 -3.86
CA GLN A 78 5.07 -2.86 -4.78
C GLN A 78 5.01 -4.32 -4.35
N TYR A 79 6.17 -4.88 -3.99
CA TYR A 79 6.26 -6.27 -3.57
C TYR A 79 7.30 -6.43 -2.46
N ALA A 80 6.89 -7.04 -1.34
CA ALA A 80 7.77 -7.25 -0.20
C ALA A 80 8.98 -8.12 -0.60
N GLY A 81 10.18 -7.68 -0.20
CA GLY A 81 11.43 -8.32 -0.54
C GLY A 81 12.05 -7.90 -1.88
N ALA A 82 11.41 -6.97 -2.62
CA ALA A 82 11.96 -6.47 -3.89
C ALA A 82 13.28 -5.71 -3.73
N SER A 83 13.50 -5.08 -2.58
CA SER A 83 14.75 -4.35 -2.28
C SER A 83 15.87 -5.23 -1.69
N VAL A 84 15.62 -6.54 -1.53
CA VAL A 84 16.64 -7.46 -1.02
C VAL A 84 17.70 -7.70 -2.09
N ASP A 85 18.97 -7.60 -1.72
CA ASP A 85 20.07 -7.98 -2.61
C ASP A 85 20.01 -9.50 -2.91
N GLY A 86 19.82 -9.82 -4.18
CA GLY A 86 19.68 -11.19 -4.68
C GLY A 86 18.40 -11.45 -5.45
N VAL A 87 17.89 -12.68 -5.35
CA VAL A 87 16.68 -13.12 -6.05
C VAL A 87 15.45 -12.75 -5.24
N LEU A 88 14.40 -12.25 -5.89
CA LEU A 88 13.10 -12.03 -5.26
C LEU A 88 12.46 -13.38 -4.89
N ILE A 89 12.08 -13.53 -3.63
CA ILE A 89 11.37 -14.72 -3.17
C ILE A 89 9.87 -14.39 -3.17
N LEU A 90 9.12 -15.14 -3.96
CA LEU A 90 7.67 -14.96 -4.10
C LEU A 90 6.92 -15.67 -2.96
N GLU A 91 5.68 -15.25 -2.73
CA GLU A 91 4.77 -15.92 -1.80
C GLU A 91 4.56 -17.39 -2.21
N GLN A 92 4.39 -18.28 -1.23
CA GLN A 92 4.26 -19.72 -1.46
C GLN A 92 2.99 -20.11 -2.25
N ASN A 93 1.97 -19.26 -2.28
CA ASN A 93 0.75 -19.42 -3.07
C ASN A 93 0.91 -19.00 -4.53
N ALA A 94 2.04 -18.38 -4.94
CA ALA A 94 2.29 -17.97 -6.32
C ALA A 94 2.25 -19.21 -7.24
N GLU A 95 1.54 -19.10 -8.37
CA GLU A 95 1.36 -20.19 -9.32
C GLU A 95 2.61 -20.36 -10.19
N VAL A 96 3.13 -21.62 -10.26
CA VAL A 96 4.32 -21.93 -11.06
C VAL A 96 3.99 -21.85 -12.56
N GLY A 97 4.85 -21.19 -13.32
CA GLY A 97 4.69 -21.04 -14.78
C GLY A 97 3.78 -19.88 -15.20
N ARG A 98 3.25 -19.12 -14.27
CA ARG A 98 2.50 -17.89 -14.54
C ARG A 98 3.42 -16.72 -14.88
N ASP A 99 2.95 -15.77 -15.70
CA ASP A 99 3.73 -14.58 -16.00
C ASP A 99 3.94 -13.75 -14.72
N ILE A 100 5.21 -13.41 -14.47
CA ILE A 100 5.58 -12.64 -13.28
C ILE A 100 4.86 -11.28 -13.20
N LYS A 101 4.56 -10.65 -14.34
CA LYS A 101 3.83 -9.38 -14.37
C LYS A 101 2.47 -9.47 -13.69
N GLU A 102 1.76 -10.58 -13.89
CA GLU A 102 0.47 -10.83 -13.22
C GLU A 102 0.64 -11.05 -11.72
N ILE A 103 1.74 -11.69 -11.29
CA ILE A 103 2.02 -11.99 -9.89
C ILE A 103 2.40 -10.71 -9.13
N VAL A 104 3.19 -9.81 -9.72
CA VAL A 104 3.66 -8.59 -9.07
C VAL A 104 2.84 -7.33 -9.44
N GLY A 105 1.82 -7.46 -10.33
CA GLY A 105 0.93 -6.36 -10.70
C GLY A 105 1.53 -5.35 -11.68
N LEU A 106 2.37 -5.80 -12.60
CA LEU A 106 2.93 -4.96 -13.67
C LEU A 106 2.05 -4.93 -14.93
N ASP A 107 0.95 -5.64 -14.95
CA ASP A 107 -0.03 -5.72 -16.04
C ASP A 107 -1.30 -4.89 -15.76
N GLU A 108 -1.31 -4.11 -14.70
CA GLU A 108 -2.43 -3.24 -14.34
C GLU A 108 -2.66 -2.15 -15.41
N CYS A 109 -3.92 -1.91 -15.74
CA CYS A 109 -4.30 -0.85 -16.67
C CYS A 109 -4.69 0.40 -15.87
N VAL A 110 -3.93 1.46 -16.03
CA VAL A 110 -4.18 2.76 -15.38
C VAL A 110 -4.82 3.71 -16.37
N ILE A 111 -5.95 4.29 -16.00
CA ILE A 111 -6.67 5.29 -16.78
C ILE A 111 -6.53 6.64 -16.08
N ASP A 112 -5.89 7.59 -16.75
CA ASP A 112 -5.83 8.99 -16.29
C ASP A 112 -7.09 9.73 -16.74
N VAL A 113 -7.83 10.27 -15.76
CA VAL A 113 -9.11 10.94 -15.99
C VAL A 113 -9.04 12.39 -15.53
N ALA A 114 -9.12 13.32 -16.46
CA ALA A 114 -9.25 14.75 -16.17
C ALA A 114 -10.68 15.08 -15.73
N VAL A 115 -10.85 15.37 -14.43
CA VAL A 115 -12.15 15.73 -13.85
C VAL A 115 -12.33 17.24 -13.85
N THR A 116 -13.48 17.73 -14.34
CA THR A 116 -13.82 19.15 -14.32
C THR A 116 -14.27 19.62 -12.93
N PHE A 117 -14.09 20.89 -12.60
CA PHE A 117 -14.34 21.45 -11.26
C PHE A 117 -15.79 21.29 -10.77
N ASN A 118 -16.75 21.16 -11.68
CA ASN A 118 -18.17 20.98 -11.36
C ASN A 118 -18.56 19.51 -11.12
N ARG A 119 -17.60 18.59 -11.15
CA ARG A 119 -17.83 17.15 -10.96
C ARG A 119 -16.94 16.56 -9.84
N PRO A 120 -17.00 17.14 -8.62
CA PRO A 120 -16.23 16.61 -7.48
C PRO A 120 -16.58 15.16 -7.12
N ASP A 121 -17.80 14.72 -7.45
CA ASP A 121 -18.27 13.33 -7.33
C ASP A 121 -17.42 12.33 -8.13
N CYS A 122 -16.77 12.79 -9.19
CA CYS A 122 -15.88 11.98 -10.04
C CYS A 122 -14.42 11.92 -9.53
N ASN A 123 -14.09 12.59 -8.42
CA ASN A 123 -12.77 12.47 -7.77
C ASN A 123 -12.67 11.18 -6.93
N SER A 124 -13.24 10.09 -7.44
CA SER A 124 -13.16 8.76 -6.82
C SER A 124 -13.41 7.67 -7.86
N VAL A 125 -12.91 6.47 -7.58
CA VAL A 125 -13.12 5.30 -8.46
C VAL A 125 -14.61 5.00 -8.59
N VAL A 126 -15.37 5.05 -7.50
CA VAL A 126 -16.83 4.83 -7.49
C VAL A 126 -17.56 5.88 -8.32
N GLY A 127 -17.16 7.15 -8.22
CA GLY A 127 -17.75 8.23 -9.02
C GLY A 127 -17.52 8.03 -10.52
N ILE A 128 -16.29 7.75 -10.92
CA ILE A 128 -15.95 7.45 -12.33
C ILE A 128 -16.65 6.18 -12.81
N ALA A 129 -16.71 5.12 -11.99
CA ALA A 129 -17.40 3.88 -12.36
C ALA A 129 -18.90 4.10 -12.61
N ARG A 130 -19.53 4.98 -11.83
CA ARG A 130 -20.94 5.37 -12.00
C ARG A 130 -21.17 6.07 -13.34
N GLU A 131 -20.31 7.03 -13.69
CA GLU A 131 -20.37 7.73 -14.98
C GLU A 131 -20.07 6.78 -16.16
N ALA A 132 -19.04 5.95 -16.03
CA ALA A 132 -18.70 4.96 -17.06
C ALA A 132 -19.86 3.96 -17.30
N ALA A 133 -20.55 3.54 -16.25
CA ALA A 133 -21.70 2.65 -16.36
C ALA A 133 -22.82 3.30 -17.19
N VAL A 134 -23.11 4.59 -16.96
CA VAL A 134 -24.10 5.33 -17.76
C VAL A 134 -23.64 5.46 -19.20
N ALA A 135 -22.39 5.89 -19.43
CA ALA A 135 -21.87 6.09 -20.78
C ALA A 135 -21.83 4.80 -21.61
N LEU A 136 -21.59 3.68 -20.99
CA LEU A 136 -21.52 2.36 -21.64
C LEU A 136 -22.85 1.58 -21.64
N GLY A 137 -23.92 2.16 -21.08
CA GLY A 137 -25.21 1.47 -20.94
C GLY A 137 -25.13 0.21 -20.07
N ARG A 138 -24.25 0.19 -19.07
CA ARG A 138 -24.05 -0.94 -18.15
C ARG A 138 -24.63 -0.65 -16.77
N LYS A 139 -24.95 -1.72 -16.03
CA LYS A 139 -25.37 -1.59 -14.63
C LYS A 139 -24.17 -1.22 -13.77
N PHE A 140 -24.32 -0.21 -12.93
CA PHE A 140 -23.38 0.11 -11.86
C PHE A 140 -23.59 -0.86 -10.68
N THR A 141 -22.50 -1.44 -10.17
CA THR A 141 -22.51 -2.27 -8.96
C THR A 141 -21.66 -1.53 -7.91
N PRO A 142 -22.27 -1.04 -6.82
CA PRO A 142 -21.49 -0.39 -5.75
C PRO A 142 -20.57 -1.38 -5.05
N PRO A 143 -19.52 -0.90 -4.37
CA PRO A 143 -18.73 -1.74 -3.48
C PRO A 143 -19.61 -2.38 -2.40
N GLU A 144 -19.24 -3.57 -1.97
CA GLU A 144 -19.85 -4.23 -0.81
C GLU A 144 -19.39 -3.50 0.47
N THR A 145 -20.35 -3.17 1.33
CA THR A 145 -20.11 -2.39 2.56
C THR A 145 -20.53 -3.13 3.83
N ASP A 146 -21.02 -4.35 3.69
CA ASP A 146 -21.42 -5.16 4.84
C ASP A 146 -20.18 -5.69 5.56
N PHE A 147 -20.16 -5.54 6.87
CA PHE A 147 -19.09 -6.04 7.71
C PHE A 147 -19.62 -6.40 9.11
N ASP A 148 -18.97 -7.36 9.74
CA ASP A 148 -19.30 -7.77 11.09
C ASP A 148 -18.79 -6.72 12.11
N THR A 149 -19.65 -6.37 13.06
CA THR A 149 -19.30 -5.49 14.16
C THR A 149 -19.31 -6.27 15.49
N VAL A 150 -18.55 -5.80 16.46
CA VAL A 150 -18.65 -6.31 17.84
C VAL A 150 -19.85 -5.64 18.49
N GLU A 151 -21.00 -6.31 18.46
CA GLU A 151 -22.29 -5.74 18.90
C GLU A 151 -22.33 -5.33 20.36
N GLU A 152 -21.55 -6.00 21.23
CA GLU A 152 -21.53 -5.76 22.67
C GLU A 152 -20.76 -4.50 23.09
N ILE A 153 -19.99 -3.88 22.17
CA ILE A 153 -19.07 -2.79 22.49
C ILE A 153 -19.34 -1.57 21.60
N SER A 154 -19.73 -0.48 22.22
CA SER A 154 -19.93 0.79 21.51
C SER A 154 -18.64 1.62 21.48
N THR A 155 -18.31 2.21 20.34
CA THR A 155 -17.22 3.20 20.20
C THR A 155 -17.28 4.31 21.25
N ARG A 156 -18.47 4.69 21.69
CA ARG A 156 -18.67 5.72 22.75
C ARG A 156 -18.10 5.33 24.12
N GLN A 157 -17.81 4.06 24.34
CA GLN A 157 -17.14 3.61 25.59
C GLN A 157 -15.65 3.90 25.56
N TYR A 158 -15.09 4.07 24.37
CA TYR A 158 -13.66 4.34 24.17
C TYR A 158 -13.38 5.81 23.94
N VAL A 159 -14.15 6.46 23.09
CA VAL A 159 -13.84 7.81 22.61
C VAL A 159 -15.10 8.65 22.46
N ASN A 160 -14.95 9.96 22.74
CA ASN A 160 -15.99 10.95 22.56
C ASN A 160 -15.61 11.95 21.47
N VAL A 161 -16.61 12.53 20.84
CA VAL A 161 -16.46 13.59 19.84
C VAL A 161 -17.24 14.81 20.31
N ASP A 162 -16.59 15.97 20.32
CA ASP A 162 -17.15 17.28 20.65
C ASP A 162 -16.94 18.22 19.43
N VAL A 163 -18.01 18.45 18.66
CA VAL A 163 -17.98 19.39 17.55
C VAL A 163 -18.46 20.76 18.03
N ARG A 164 -17.55 21.72 18.14
CA ARG A 164 -17.82 23.08 18.63
C ARG A 164 -18.12 24.08 17.53
N ASP A 165 -17.74 23.79 16.30
CA ASP A 165 -18.02 24.62 15.13
C ASP A 165 -18.85 23.82 14.12
N ALA A 166 -20.16 23.75 14.34
CA ALA A 166 -21.08 23.00 13.50
C ALA A 166 -21.30 23.66 12.11
N GLU A 167 -20.96 24.93 11.94
CA GLU A 167 -21.02 25.62 10.66
C GLU A 167 -19.94 25.13 9.71
N LEU A 168 -18.70 25.00 10.19
CA LEU A 168 -17.57 24.53 9.40
C LEU A 168 -17.46 22.99 9.37
N CYS A 169 -17.97 22.32 10.39
CA CYS A 169 -17.98 20.85 10.48
C CYS A 169 -19.36 20.37 10.93
N PRO A 170 -20.31 20.18 10.01
CA PRO A 170 -21.67 19.78 10.36
C PRO A 170 -21.76 18.36 10.90
N ALA A 171 -20.78 17.49 10.57
CA ALA A 171 -20.73 16.12 11.05
C ALA A 171 -19.28 15.64 11.15
N TYR A 172 -18.98 14.89 12.22
CA TYR A 172 -17.70 14.19 12.40
C TYR A 172 -17.97 12.77 12.90
N PHE A 173 -17.49 11.80 12.17
CA PHE A 173 -17.67 10.38 12.50
C PHE A 173 -16.37 9.79 12.99
N MET A 174 -16.45 8.95 14.00
CA MET A 174 -15.31 8.26 14.57
C MET A 174 -15.68 6.83 14.93
N GLN A 175 -14.76 5.93 14.70
CA GLN A 175 -14.89 4.52 15.07
C GLN A 175 -13.59 4.07 15.74
N ALA A 176 -13.69 3.26 16.79
CA ALA A 176 -12.55 2.62 17.40
C ALA A 176 -12.43 1.17 16.90
N ALA A 177 -11.21 0.75 16.61
CA ALA A 177 -10.91 -0.61 16.21
C ALA A 177 -9.63 -1.09 16.92
N GLU A 178 -9.60 -2.35 17.29
CA GLU A 178 -8.36 -3.01 17.71
C GLU A 178 -7.65 -3.54 16.47
N VAL A 179 -6.41 -3.12 16.29
CA VAL A 179 -5.67 -3.41 15.06
C VAL A 179 -4.27 -3.91 15.36
N GLN A 180 -3.75 -4.75 14.47
CA GLN A 180 -2.35 -5.10 14.38
C GLN A 180 -1.77 -4.39 13.16
N ILE A 181 -0.69 -3.61 13.37
CA ILE A 181 -0.04 -2.90 12.27
C ILE A 181 0.86 -3.88 11.54
N GLU A 182 0.56 -4.07 10.25
CA GLU A 182 1.26 -4.99 9.35
C GLU A 182 1.39 -4.38 7.95
N PRO A 183 2.22 -4.94 7.08
CA PRO A 183 2.17 -4.59 5.66
C PRO A 183 0.79 -4.86 5.06
N SER A 184 0.31 -3.97 4.22
CA SER A 184 -0.98 -4.13 3.54
C SER A 184 -1.00 -5.37 2.64
N PRO A 185 -2.17 -5.99 2.45
CA PRO A 185 -2.34 -7.10 1.51
C PRO A 185 -1.88 -6.70 0.10
N LEU A 186 -1.30 -7.64 -0.64
CA LEU A 186 -0.72 -7.39 -1.95
C LEU A 186 -1.68 -6.73 -2.94
N TRP A 187 -2.97 -7.15 -2.94
CA TRP A 187 -3.99 -6.56 -3.80
C TRP A 187 -4.20 -5.06 -3.54
N MET A 188 -4.15 -4.62 -2.28
CA MET A 188 -4.30 -3.22 -1.89
C MET A 188 -3.07 -2.41 -2.28
N ARG A 189 -1.88 -2.94 -2.01
CA ARG A 189 -0.60 -2.30 -2.40
C ARG A 189 -0.52 -2.07 -3.91
N ARG A 190 -0.94 -3.05 -4.72
CA ARG A 190 -1.00 -2.93 -6.19
C ARG A 190 -1.92 -1.80 -6.64
N ARG A 191 -3.14 -1.74 -6.11
CA ARG A 191 -4.12 -0.71 -6.46
C ARG A 191 -3.65 0.69 -6.07
N LEU A 192 -3.08 0.82 -4.86
CA LEU A 192 -2.49 2.09 -4.41
C LEU A 192 -1.32 2.50 -5.30
N HIS A 193 -0.43 1.56 -5.62
CA HIS A 193 0.71 1.83 -6.50
C HIS A 193 0.25 2.22 -7.91
N ALA A 194 -0.72 1.53 -8.50
CA ALA A 194 -1.32 1.88 -9.79
C ALA A 194 -1.92 3.29 -9.80
N ALA A 195 -2.44 3.75 -8.65
CA ALA A 195 -2.92 5.13 -8.46
C ALA A 195 -1.80 6.14 -8.11
N GLY A 196 -0.53 5.73 -8.11
CA GLY A 196 0.62 6.59 -7.80
C GLY A 196 0.88 6.81 -6.32
N LEU A 197 0.27 6.02 -5.43
CA LEU A 197 0.46 6.10 -3.99
C LEU A 197 1.43 5.02 -3.50
N ARG A 198 2.30 5.41 -2.58
CA ARG A 198 3.21 4.50 -1.91
C ARG A 198 2.50 3.79 -0.75
N GLY A 199 2.66 2.47 -0.67
CA GLY A 199 2.24 1.69 0.50
C GLY A 199 3.10 1.99 1.72
N ILE A 200 2.49 2.10 2.89
CA ILE A 200 3.16 2.40 4.17
C ILE A 200 2.90 1.26 5.16
N ASN A 201 1.66 1.09 5.58
CA ASN A 201 1.18 0.01 6.42
C ASN A 201 -0.34 -0.13 6.23
N ASN A 202 -0.92 -1.21 6.71
CA ASN A 202 -2.33 -1.52 6.52
C ASN A 202 -3.28 -0.41 6.98
N ILE A 203 -2.96 0.34 8.02
CA ILE A 203 -3.84 1.40 8.55
C ILE A 203 -3.81 2.62 7.64
N VAL A 204 -2.62 3.12 7.31
CA VAL A 204 -2.47 4.28 6.42
C VAL A 204 -2.98 3.95 5.01
N ASP A 205 -2.69 2.76 4.53
CA ASP A 205 -3.09 2.31 3.20
C ASP A 205 -4.62 2.16 3.08
N VAL A 206 -5.31 1.68 4.14
CA VAL A 206 -6.78 1.67 4.18
C VAL A 206 -7.35 3.07 4.06
N THR A 207 -6.80 4.06 4.78
CA THR A 207 -7.30 5.45 4.68
C THR A 207 -7.11 6.03 3.29
N ASN A 208 -5.95 5.75 2.65
CA ASN A 208 -5.66 6.14 1.28
C ASN A 208 -6.55 5.39 0.27
N TYR A 209 -6.79 4.11 0.50
CA TYR A 209 -7.65 3.30 -0.37
C TYR A 209 -9.09 3.80 -0.36
N VAL A 210 -9.65 4.08 0.81
CA VAL A 210 -11.01 4.64 0.95
C VAL A 210 -11.11 6.03 0.31
N LEU A 211 -10.08 6.88 0.47
CA LEU A 211 -10.02 8.17 -0.21
C LEU A 211 -10.10 8.02 -1.73
N LEU A 212 -9.34 7.09 -2.32
CA LEU A 212 -9.37 6.85 -3.77
C LEU A 212 -10.69 6.20 -4.21
N GLU A 213 -11.19 5.22 -3.45
CA GLU A 213 -12.37 4.45 -3.84
C GLU A 213 -13.65 5.27 -3.80
N VAL A 214 -13.90 5.99 -2.70
CA VAL A 214 -15.17 6.72 -2.47
C VAL A 214 -15.02 8.23 -2.37
N GLY A 215 -13.80 8.76 -2.38
CA GLY A 215 -13.55 10.20 -2.27
C GLY A 215 -13.66 10.76 -0.84
N GLN A 216 -13.70 9.89 0.18
CA GLN A 216 -13.83 10.30 1.57
C GLN A 216 -12.47 10.30 2.26
N PRO A 217 -11.92 11.47 2.62
CA PRO A 217 -10.73 11.56 3.45
C PRO A 217 -10.97 10.93 4.81
N MET A 218 -10.03 10.10 5.25
CA MET A 218 -10.03 9.49 6.57
C MET A 218 -8.72 9.77 7.29
N HIS A 219 -8.75 9.69 8.60
CA HIS A 219 -7.57 9.81 9.43
C HIS A 219 -7.62 8.79 10.58
N ALA A 220 -6.47 8.17 10.85
CA ALA A 220 -6.31 7.24 11.95
C ALA A 220 -5.50 7.89 13.07
N PHE A 221 -5.95 7.74 14.32
CA PHE A 221 -5.27 8.25 15.51
C PHE A 221 -4.91 7.10 16.44
N ASP A 222 -3.71 7.10 16.99
CA ASP A 222 -3.41 6.18 18.10
C ASP A 222 -4.25 6.57 19.31
N TYR A 223 -5.10 5.65 19.74
CA TYR A 223 -5.98 5.83 20.88
C TYR A 223 -5.23 6.23 22.16
N LYS A 224 -4.00 5.74 22.35
CA LYS A 224 -3.19 6.05 23.54
C LYS A 224 -2.76 7.51 23.57
N GLU A 225 -2.56 8.11 22.42
CA GLU A 225 -2.09 9.48 22.26
C GLU A 225 -3.21 10.55 22.36
N ILE A 226 -4.48 10.12 22.35
CA ILE A 226 -5.62 11.05 22.48
C ILE A 226 -5.83 11.40 23.94
N SER A 227 -5.60 12.66 24.30
CA SER A 227 -5.82 13.19 25.64
C SER A 227 -7.30 13.12 26.02
N ASP A 228 -7.58 12.55 27.22
CA ASP A 228 -8.93 12.37 27.74
C ASP A 228 -9.90 11.66 26.79
N LYS A 229 -9.33 10.87 25.85
CA LYS A 229 -10.12 10.07 24.88
C LYS A 229 -11.23 10.86 24.18
N THR A 230 -10.97 12.12 23.90
CA THR A 230 -11.95 13.03 23.29
C THR A 230 -11.33 13.78 22.12
N ILE A 231 -11.96 13.67 20.96
CA ILE A 231 -11.65 14.51 19.81
C ILE A 231 -12.56 15.73 19.83
N VAL A 232 -11.96 16.91 19.71
CA VAL A 232 -12.66 18.21 19.70
C VAL A 232 -12.43 18.88 18.35
N VAL A 233 -13.50 19.05 17.58
CA VAL A 233 -13.43 19.80 16.32
C VAL A 233 -13.80 21.26 16.62
N ARG A 234 -12.84 22.16 16.47
CA ARG A 234 -12.97 23.57 16.85
C ARG A 234 -12.07 24.48 16.02
N ARG A 235 -12.31 25.79 16.10
CA ARG A 235 -11.31 26.74 15.63
C ARG A 235 -10.06 26.73 16.51
N ALA A 236 -8.91 26.99 15.91
CA ALA A 236 -7.68 27.15 16.66
C ALA A 236 -7.77 28.33 17.61
N ARG A 237 -6.98 28.31 18.67
CA ARG A 237 -6.87 29.41 19.63
C ARG A 237 -5.70 30.31 19.22
N LYS A 238 -5.75 31.56 19.61
CA LYS A 238 -4.65 32.49 19.37
C LYS A 238 -3.34 31.99 19.98
N GLY A 239 -2.32 31.90 19.13
CA GLY A 239 -0.98 31.43 19.54
C GLY A 239 -0.82 29.91 19.63
N GLU A 240 -1.83 29.13 19.23
CA GLU A 240 -1.64 27.69 19.06
C GLU A 240 -0.72 27.39 17.87
N THR A 241 0.02 26.30 17.99
CA THR A 241 0.88 25.78 16.94
C THR A 241 0.57 24.30 16.67
N ILE A 242 0.93 23.82 15.51
CA ILE A 242 0.87 22.40 15.14
C ILE A 242 2.18 22.00 14.46
N ILE A 243 2.62 20.78 14.75
CA ILE A 243 3.77 20.16 14.07
C ILE A 243 3.24 18.96 13.28
N PRO A 244 3.02 19.09 11.97
CA PRO A 244 2.59 17.97 11.12
C PRO A 244 3.71 16.97 10.87
N LEU A 245 3.43 15.93 10.03
CA LEU A 245 4.37 14.89 9.65
C LEU A 245 5.68 15.38 8.97
N ASN A 246 5.70 16.63 8.47
CA ASN A 246 6.89 17.24 7.92
C ASN A 246 7.84 17.88 8.98
N GLU A 247 7.52 17.67 10.26
CA GLU A 247 8.31 18.11 11.43
C GLU A 247 8.52 19.64 11.54
N LYS A 248 7.79 20.43 10.76
CA LYS A 248 7.85 21.89 10.83
C LYS A 248 6.73 22.42 11.71
N GLU A 249 7.04 23.39 12.55
CA GLU A 249 6.06 24.07 13.38
C GLU A 249 5.33 25.15 12.57
N TYR A 250 4.00 25.15 12.65
CA TYR A 250 3.12 26.14 12.02
C TYR A 250 2.27 26.85 13.07
N GLY A 251 2.31 28.18 13.06
CA GLY A 251 1.40 29.00 13.86
C GLY A 251 -0.02 28.93 13.28
N LEU A 252 -0.99 28.83 14.17
CA LEU A 252 -2.41 28.78 13.82
C LEU A 252 -3.09 30.09 14.18
N ASP A 253 -4.04 30.50 13.36
CA ASP A 253 -4.95 31.61 13.66
C ASP A 253 -6.39 31.12 13.92
N GLU A 254 -7.24 31.98 14.47
CA GLU A 254 -8.60 31.64 14.90
C GLU A 254 -9.57 31.36 13.74
N ASN A 255 -9.14 31.52 12.48
CA ASN A 255 -9.94 31.14 11.31
C ASN A 255 -9.70 29.70 10.88
N ILE A 256 -8.66 29.06 11.39
CA ILE A 256 -8.29 27.69 11.03
C ILE A 256 -9.11 26.71 11.87
N LEU A 257 -9.82 25.79 11.18
CA LEU A 257 -10.49 24.69 11.84
C LEU A 257 -9.46 23.57 12.13
N VAL A 258 -9.43 23.14 13.36
CA VAL A 258 -8.53 22.08 13.82
C VAL A 258 -9.31 20.88 14.37
N ILE A 259 -8.74 19.71 14.16
CA ILE A 259 -9.07 18.51 14.92
C ILE A 259 -8.09 18.49 16.09
N ALA A 260 -8.61 18.55 17.30
CA ALA A 260 -7.83 18.65 18.51
C ALA A 260 -8.21 17.52 19.48
N ASP A 261 -7.34 17.21 20.40
CA ASP A 261 -7.77 16.59 21.65
C ASP A 261 -8.07 17.68 22.72
N LYS A 262 -8.26 17.31 23.95
CA LYS A 262 -8.51 18.32 25.00
C LYS A 262 -7.28 19.17 25.31
N SER A 263 -6.09 18.76 24.94
CA SER A 263 -4.82 19.43 25.24
C SER A 263 -4.29 20.28 24.09
N ARG A 264 -4.31 19.76 22.85
CA ARG A 264 -3.63 20.36 21.69
C ARG A 264 -4.33 20.05 20.37
N PRO A 265 -4.06 20.83 19.30
CA PRO A 265 -4.38 20.43 17.93
C PRO A 265 -3.61 19.17 17.54
N VAL A 266 -4.31 18.22 16.93
CA VAL A 266 -3.72 16.96 16.43
C VAL A 266 -3.84 16.83 14.91
N GLY A 267 -4.61 17.71 14.27
CA GLY A 267 -4.75 17.76 12.82
C GLY A 267 -5.39 19.05 12.35
N LEU A 268 -5.15 19.37 11.08
CA LEU A 268 -5.84 20.48 10.38
C LEU A 268 -7.05 19.90 9.64
N ALA A 269 -8.22 20.47 9.87
CA ALA A 269 -9.41 20.04 9.16
C ALA A 269 -9.34 20.43 7.68
N GLY A 270 -9.69 19.51 6.80
CA GLY A 270 -9.63 19.72 5.35
C GLY A 270 -8.23 19.65 4.72
N VAL A 271 -7.19 19.40 5.51
CA VAL A 271 -5.83 19.20 5.03
C VAL A 271 -5.33 17.84 5.53
N THR A 272 -4.79 17.02 4.65
CA THR A 272 -4.24 15.71 5.02
C THR A 272 -2.89 15.87 5.73
N VAL A 273 -2.91 16.52 6.89
CA VAL A 273 -1.71 16.75 7.71
C VAL A 273 -2.11 16.56 9.16
N SER A 274 -1.93 15.35 9.65
CA SER A 274 -2.19 15.03 11.04
C SER A 274 -0.93 14.50 11.71
N TYR A 275 -0.81 14.80 12.98
CA TYR A 275 0.23 14.26 13.83
C TYR A 275 -0.20 12.89 14.33
N THR A 276 0.27 11.81 13.68
CA THR A 276 0.10 10.47 14.21
C THR A 276 1.33 9.64 13.92
N HIS A 277 2.09 9.34 14.96
CA HIS A 277 3.09 8.29 14.90
C HIS A 277 2.39 6.94 15.04
N LEU A 278 1.93 6.39 13.92
CA LEU A 278 1.62 4.96 13.83
C LEU A 278 2.94 4.24 13.61
N THR A 279 3.68 3.99 14.69
CA THR A 279 4.95 3.25 14.65
C THR A 279 4.71 1.74 14.64
N LEU A 280 5.50 1.00 13.85
CA LEU A 280 5.59 -0.46 13.92
C LEU A 280 6.47 -0.88 15.11
N PRO A 281 6.20 -2.00 15.82
CA PRO A 281 4.96 -2.78 15.91
C PRO A 281 4.28 -2.59 17.26
N THR A 282 3.07 -2.10 17.28
CA THR A 282 2.28 -2.09 18.53
C THR A 282 0.85 -2.52 18.21
N ASN A 283 0.30 -3.42 19.03
CA ASN A 283 -1.14 -3.60 19.10
C ASN A 283 -1.74 -2.30 19.62
N SER A 284 -2.39 -1.55 18.76
CA SER A 284 -2.98 -0.24 19.08
C SER A 284 -4.46 -0.24 18.75
N LEU A 285 -5.26 0.41 19.59
CA LEU A 285 -6.61 0.85 19.25
C LEU A 285 -6.48 2.10 18.36
N VAL A 286 -7.13 2.10 17.22
CA VAL A 286 -7.16 3.21 16.25
C VAL A 286 -8.57 3.76 16.14
#